data_997737f3f1ee2881f283b16492ee281f
#
_entry.id   997737f3f1ee2881f283b16492ee281f
#
_cell.length_a   1.000
_cell.length_b   1.000
_cell.length_c   1.000
_cell.angle_alpha   90.00
_cell.angle_beta   90.00
_cell.angle_gamma   90.00
#
_symmetry.space_group_name_H-M   'P 1'
#
loop_
_entity.id
_entity.type
_entity.pdbx_description
1 polymer ?
#
loop_
_entity_poly.entity_id
_entity_poly.type
_entity_poly.pdbx_seq_one_letter_code
_entity_poly.pdbx_strand_id
1 'polypeptide(L)'
;MKRLWIAAGLLVLLLGASLVNGWYAQKITGEIREGLLQAQSLAEQEDWTRAEALTRQAYEDWQSSRSYFHITMRHSDTDQVLRGFRQVLEYLQLREPDQYNAANADLMTQLELLAEME
;
A
#
# COMPACT_ATOMS: atom_id res chain seq x y z
N MET A 1 -29.62 -33.68 -7.91
CA MET A 1 -28.59 -33.17 -8.83
C MET A 1 -28.52 -31.65 -8.89
N LYS A 2 -29.65 -30.94 -8.91
CA LYS A 2 -29.62 -29.44 -8.91
C LYS A 2 -28.93 -28.84 -7.70
N ARG A 3 -29.04 -29.47 -6.51
CA ARG A 3 -28.40 -28.97 -5.27
C ARG A 3 -26.88 -29.04 -5.32
N LEU A 4 -26.31 -30.07 -5.95
CA LEU A 4 -24.87 -30.23 -6.13
C LEU A 4 -24.30 -29.14 -7.05
N TRP A 5 -25.02 -28.80 -8.10
CA TRP A 5 -24.60 -27.72 -9.02
C TRP A 5 -24.62 -26.36 -8.36
N ILE A 6 -25.63 -26.07 -7.55
CA ILE A 6 -25.74 -24.80 -6.81
C ILE A 6 -24.58 -24.69 -5.79
N ALA A 7 -24.29 -25.78 -5.07
CA ALA A 7 -23.20 -25.81 -4.10
C ALA A 7 -21.85 -25.63 -4.78
N ALA A 8 -21.62 -26.28 -5.92
CA ALA A 8 -20.39 -26.12 -6.70
C ALA A 8 -20.25 -24.71 -7.23
N GLY A 9 -21.33 -24.12 -7.73
CA GLY A 9 -21.34 -22.73 -8.19
C GLY A 9 -21.01 -21.73 -7.09
N LEU A 10 -21.59 -21.91 -5.90
CA LEU A 10 -21.29 -21.06 -4.73
C LEU A 10 -19.85 -21.19 -4.30
N LEU A 11 -19.31 -22.42 -4.30
CA LEU A 11 -17.91 -22.65 -3.94
C LEU A 11 -16.96 -21.94 -4.91
N VAL A 12 -17.23 -22.04 -6.22
CA VAL A 12 -16.44 -21.36 -7.25
C VAL A 12 -16.52 -19.85 -7.10
N LEU A 13 -17.70 -19.30 -6.80
CA LEU A 13 -17.87 -17.86 -6.54
C LEU A 13 -17.07 -17.40 -5.34
N LEU A 14 -17.09 -18.14 -4.23
CA LEU A 14 -16.35 -17.81 -3.03
C LEU A 14 -14.83 -17.84 -3.26
N LEU A 15 -14.36 -18.87 -3.96
CA LEU A 15 -12.95 -19.00 -4.33
C LEU A 15 -12.52 -17.86 -5.25
N GLY A 16 -13.34 -17.55 -6.27
CA GLY A 16 -13.07 -16.45 -7.18
C GLY A 16 -13.02 -15.10 -6.48
N ALA A 17 -13.97 -14.83 -5.59
CA ALA A 17 -14.01 -13.60 -4.80
C ALA A 17 -12.77 -13.48 -3.91
N SER A 18 -12.35 -14.58 -3.28
CA SER A 18 -11.16 -14.59 -2.42
C SER A 18 -9.89 -14.30 -3.22
N LEU A 19 -9.75 -14.90 -4.40
CA LEU A 19 -8.60 -14.67 -5.29
C LEU A 19 -8.54 -13.22 -5.78
N VAL A 20 -9.68 -12.67 -6.20
CA VAL A 20 -9.79 -11.28 -6.67
C VAL A 20 -9.45 -10.32 -5.53
N ASN A 21 -9.91 -10.60 -4.33
CA ASN A 21 -9.64 -9.79 -3.15
C ASN A 21 -8.14 -9.72 -2.85
N GLY A 22 -7.45 -10.85 -2.82
CA GLY A 22 -6.00 -10.92 -2.63
C GLY A 22 -5.23 -10.21 -3.74
N TRP A 23 -5.65 -10.42 -4.99
CA TRP A 23 -5.03 -9.77 -6.14
C TRP A 23 -5.19 -8.25 -6.09
N TYR A 24 -6.37 -7.76 -5.72
CA TYR A 24 -6.65 -6.33 -5.60
C TYR A 24 -5.77 -5.67 -4.55
N ALA A 25 -5.64 -6.30 -3.38
CA ALA A 25 -4.79 -5.79 -2.30
C ALA A 25 -3.32 -5.71 -2.73
N GLN A 26 -2.82 -6.75 -3.39
CA GLN A 26 -1.44 -6.77 -3.89
C GLN A 26 -1.22 -5.73 -4.98
N LYS A 27 -2.21 -5.52 -5.84
CA LYS A 27 -2.13 -4.52 -6.90
C LYS A 27 -2.03 -3.12 -6.34
N ILE A 28 -2.90 -2.76 -5.39
CA ILE A 28 -2.89 -1.44 -4.75
C ILE A 28 -1.57 -1.20 -4.02
N THR A 29 -1.13 -2.18 -3.23
CA THR A 29 0.12 -2.08 -2.48
C THR A 29 1.32 -1.95 -3.41
N GLY A 30 1.33 -2.71 -4.52
CA GLY A 30 2.36 -2.63 -5.54
C GLY A 30 2.43 -1.28 -6.23
N GLU A 31 1.29 -0.68 -6.56
CA GLU A 31 1.24 0.65 -7.18
C GLU A 31 1.74 1.73 -6.22
N ILE A 32 1.36 1.67 -4.95
CA ILE A 32 1.82 2.60 -3.93
C ILE A 32 3.34 2.48 -3.75
N ARG A 33 3.83 1.25 -3.64
CA ARG A 33 5.26 0.97 -3.50
C ARG A 33 6.06 1.49 -4.69
N GLU A 34 5.56 1.29 -5.90
CA GLU A 34 6.21 1.79 -7.11
C GLU A 34 6.27 3.32 -7.11
N GLY A 35 5.21 3.99 -6.69
CA GLY A 35 5.19 5.44 -6.53
C GLY A 35 6.24 5.92 -5.53
N LEU A 36 6.41 5.21 -4.42
CA LEU A 36 7.42 5.52 -3.41
C LEU A 36 8.84 5.30 -3.94
N LEU A 37 9.06 4.26 -4.75
CA LEU A 37 10.35 4.01 -5.40
C LEU A 37 10.69 5.12 -6.39
N GLN A 38 9.73 5.56 -7.19
CA GLN A 38 9.93 6.68 -8.13
C GLN A 38 10.22 7.97 -7.38
N ALA A 39 9.53 8.22 -6.26
CA ALA A 39 9.79 9.37 -5.41
C ALA A 39 11.22 9.35 -4.86
N GLN A 40 11.69 8.19 -4.43
CA GLN A 40 13.07 8.03 -3.94
C GLN A 40 14.09 8.34 -5.04
N SER A 41 13.86 7.86 -6.25
CA SER A 41 14.72 8.15 -7.40
C SER A 41 14.80 9.65 -7.68
N LEU A 42 13.67 10.34 -7.62
CA LEU A 42 13.62 11.80 -7.81
C LEU A 42 14.34 12.54 -6.67
N ALA A 43 14.21 12.08 -5.44
CA ALA A 43 14.91 12.64 -4.29
C ALA A 43 16.43 12.48 -4.42
N GLU A 44 16.90 11.36 -4.96
CA GLU A 44 18.32 11.14 -5.26
C GLU A 44 18.85 12.11 -6.30
N GLN A 45 18.00 12.56 -7.23
CA GLN A 45 18.31 13.58 -8.22
C GLN A 45 18.12 15.01 -7.70
N GLU A 46 17.84 15.15 -6.40
CA GLU A 46 17.57 16.43 -5.75
C GLU A 46 16.28 17.12 -6.21
N ASP A 47 15.39 16.39 -6.86
CA ASP A 47 14.07 16.89 -7.25
C ASP A 47 13.05 16.66 -6.12
N TRP A 48 13.22 17.38 -5.06
CA TRP A 48 12.43 17.24 -3.83
C TRP A 48 10.96 17.55 -4.03
N THR A 49 10.66 18.51 -4.90
CA THR A 49 9.27 18.92 -5.18
C THR A 49 8.47 17.77 -5.82
N ARG A 50 9.04 17.10 -6.82
CA ARG A 50 8.40 15.97 -7.47
C ARG A 50 8.35 14.74 -6.57
N ALA A 51 9.41 14.52 -5.79
CA ALA A 51 9.43 13.42 -4.83
C ALA A 51 8.30 13.58 -3.80
N GLU A 52 8.10 14.79 -3.29
CA GLU A 52 7.00 15.09 -2.37
C GLU A 52 5.63 14.88 -3.04
N ALA A 53 5.47 15.34 -4.27
CA ALA A 53 4.21 15.20 -5.01
C ALA A 53 3.84 13.72 -5.21
N LEU A 54 4.80 12.87 -5.61
CA LEU A 54 4.58 11.43 -5.79
C LEU A 54 4.29 10.74 -4.45
N THR A 55 4.97 11.12 -3.38
CA THR A 55 4.73 10.55 -2.06
C THR A 55 3.33 10.93 -1.55
N ARG A 56 2.89 12.17 -1.78
CA ARG A 56 1.53 12.61 -1.44
C ARG A 56 0.49 11.86 -2.24
N GLN A 57 0.75 11.61 -3.52
CA GLN A 57 -0.15 10.81 -4.36
C GLN A 57 -0.29 9.40 -3.82
N ALA A 58 0.82 8.76 -3.43
CA ALA A 58 0.80 7.44 -2.81
C ALA A 58 0.02 7.45 -1.50
N TYR A 59 0.16 8.49 -0.70
CA TYR A 59 -0.58 8.66 0.54
C TYR A 59 -2.09 8.78 0.29
N GLU A 60 -2.49 9.57 -0.71
CA GLU A 60 -3.90 9.71 -1.08
C GLU A 60 -4.47 8.39 -1.59
N ASP A 61 -3.71 7.65 -2.39
CA ASP A 61 -4.11 6.32 -2.87
C ASP A 61 -4.29 5.35 -1.69
N TRP A 62 -3.40 5.40 -0.71
CA TRP A 62 -3.52 4.63 0.51
C TRP A 62 -4.79 4.99 1.29
N GLN A 63 -5.06 6.27 1.46
CA GLN A 63 -6.27 6.74 2.17
C GLN A 63 -7.56 6.32 1.45
N SER A 64 -7.57 6.36 0.13
CA SER A 64 -8.72 5.91 -0.68
C SER A 64 -8.99 4.42 -0.47
N SER A 65 -7.94 3.64 -0.29
CA SER A 65 -8.03 2.19 -0.08
C SER A 65 -8.23 1.82 1.38
N ARG A 66 -8.16 2.77 2.29
CA ARG A 66 -8.18 2.54 3.74
C ARG A 66 -9.44 1.82 4.20
N SER A 67 -10.60 2.20 3.65
CA SER A 67 -11.88 1.56 4.00
C SER A 67 -11.86 0.08 3.70
N TYR A 68 -11.26 -0.32 2.57
CA TYR A 68 -11.10 -1.70 2.18
C TYR A 68 -10.19 -2.44 3.16
N PHE A 69 -9.02 -1.85 3.47
CA PHE A 69 -8.06 -2.47 4.38
C PHE A 69 -8.57 -2.55 5.82
N HIS A 70 -9.42 -1.63 6.26
CA HIS A 70 -10.04 -1.67 7.58
C HIS A 70 -10.96 -2.87 7.80
N ILE A 71 -11.56 -3.38 6.72
CA ILE A 71 -12.42 -4.57 6.79
C ILE A 71 -11.59 -5.83 6.96
N THR A 72 -10.42 -5.89 6.31
CA THR A 72 -9.59 -7.10 6.21
C THR A 72 -8.35 -7.09 7.11
N MET A 73 -7.93 -5.92 7.60
CA MET A 73 -6.67 -5.74 8.32
C MET A 73 -6.87 -5.22 9.73
N ARG A 74 -5.86 -5.48 10.60
CA ARG A 74 -5.83 -4.95 11.94
C ARG A 74 -5.59 -3.44 11.93
N HIS A 75 -6.28 -2.75 12.82
CA HIS A 75 -6.20 -1.30 12.96
C HIS A 75 -4.78 -0.79 13.22
N SER A 76 -4.01 -1.53 14.02
CA SER A 76 -2.63 -1.17 14.34
C SER A 76 -1.71 -1.16 13.11
N ASP A 77 -1.92 -2.09 12.17
CA ASP A 77 -1.08 -2.19 10.97
C ASP A 77 -1.34 -1.01 10.01
N THR A 78 -2.60 -0.62 9.87
CA THR A 78 -2.95 0.56 9.06
C THR A 78 -2.44 1.85 9.68
N ASP A 79 -2.44 1.96 11.02
CA ASP A 79 -1.89 3.12 11.72
C ASP A 79 -0.38 3.24 11.55
N GLN A 80 0.34 2.11 11.53
CA GLN A 80 1.79 2.11 11.28
C GLN A 80 2.14 2.62 9.89
N VAL A 81 1.37 2.24 8.88
CA VAL A 81 1.55 2.74 7.52
C VAL A 81 1.28 4.24 7.47
N LEU A 82 0.24 4.71 8.13
CA LEU A 82 -0.08 6.14 8.19
C LEU A 82 1.06 6.93 8.81
N ARG A 83 1.63 6.46 9.92
CA ARG A 83 2.79 7.08 10.56
C ARG A 83 4.00 7.09 9.65
N GLY A 84 4.22 5.99 8.93
CA GLY A 84 5.30 5.88 7.97
C GLY A 84 5.20 6.94 6.87
N PHE A 85 4.01 7.16 6.30
CA PHE A 85 3.80 8.22 5.32
C PHE A 85 4.06 9.61 5.87
N ARG A 86 3.58 9.90 7.08
CA ARG A 86 3.83 11.20 7.72
C ARG A 86 5.30 11.45 7.93
N GLN A 87 6.03 10.43 8.37
CA GLN A 87 7.47 10.51 8.60
C GLN A 87 8.23 10.77 7.29
N VAL A 88 7.89 10.03 6.24
CA VAL A 88 8.50 10.20 4.92
C VAL A 88 8.25 11.62 4.39
N LEU A 89 7.03 12.11 4.49
CA LEU A 89 6.69 13.47 4.04
C LEU A 89 7.42 14.53 4.84
N GLU A 90 7.57 14.35 6.15
CA GLU A 90 8.33 15.27 7.00
C GLU A 90 9.79 15.37 6.56
N TYR A 91 10.45 14.23 6.35
CA TYR A 91 11.83 14.21 5.91
C TYR A 91 12.02 14.79 4.49
N LEU A 92 11.02 14.63 3.62
CA LEU A 92 11.03 15.26 2.31
C LEU A 92 10.95 16.78 2.42
N GLN A 93 10.11 17.30 3.30
CA GLN A 93 10.01 18.74 3.54
C GLN A 93 11.29 19.32 4.13
N LEU A 94 11.95 18.57 5.01
CA LEU A 94 13.23 18.95 5.62
C LEU A 94 14.41 18.71 4.69
N ARG A 95 14.23 18.02 3.57
CA ARG A 95 15.27 17.67 2.60
C ARG A 95 16.44 16.93 3.23
N GLU A 96 16.13 15.93 4.06
CA GLU A 96 17.11 15.10 4.73
C GLU A 96 17.20 13.73 4.04
N PRO A 97 18.20 13.52 3.13
CA PRO A 97 18.20 12.33 2.27
C PRO A 97 18.39 11.02 3.03
N ASP A 98 19.24 10.99 4.05
CA ASP A 98 19.52 9.75 4.77
C ASP A 98 18.30 9.29 5.58
N GLN A 99 17.69 10.19 6.33
CA GLN A 99 16.47 9.89 7.08
C GLN A 99 15.31 9.55 6.17
N TYR A 100 15.17 10.27 5.06
CA TYR A 100 14.15 10.00 4.06
C TYR A 100 14.29 8.58 3.49
N ASN A 101 15.50 8.20 3.08
CA ASN A 101 15.75 6.88 2.51
C ASN A 101 15.41 5.76 3.50
N ALA A 102 15.79 5.91 4.75
CA ALA A 102 15.50 4.94 5.81
C ALA A 102 13.99 4.84 6.07
N ALA A 103 13.32 5.98 6.22
CA ALA A 103 11.88 6.01 6.46
C ALA A 103 11.08 5.44 5.30
N ASN A 104 11.50 5.74 4.07
CA ASN A 104 10.85 5.23 2.86
C ASN A 104 11.01 3.71 2.74
N ALA A 105 12.19 3.18 3.06
CA ALA A 105 12.43 1.74 3.07
C ALA A 105 11.55 1.03 4.11
N ASP A 106 11.43 1.60 5.32
CA ASP A 106 10.55 1.06 6.35
C ASP A 106 9.09 1.05 5.92
N LEU A 107 8.63 2.14 5.30
CA LEU A 107 7.27 2.24 4.81
C LEU A 107 6.98 1.19 3.73
N MET A 108 7.90 1.00 2.79
CA MET A 108 7.75 -0.02 1.75
C MET A 108 7.71 -1.42 2.35
N THR A 109 8.51 -1.69 3.37
CA THR A 109 8.50 -2.97 4.07
C THR A 109 7.16 -3.21 4.76
N GLN A 110 6.62 -2.20 5.42
CA GLN A 110 5.31 -2.29 6.06
C GLN A 110 4.20 -2.59 5.05
N LEU A 111 4.25 -1.96 3.88
CA LEU A 111 3.30 -2.22 2.80
C LEU A 111 3.40 -3.66 2.27
N GLU A 112 4.62 -4.18 2.12
CA GLU A 112 4.85 -5.57 1.72
C GLU A 112 4.28 -6.56 2.74
N LEU A 113 4.50 -6.30 4.02
CA LEU A 113 3.97 -7.13 5.10
C LEU A 113 2.45 -7.15 5.12
N LEU A 114 1.81 -6.01 4.86
CA LEU A 114 0.36 -5.94 4.74
C LEU A 114 -0.16 -6.81 3.58
N ALA A 115 0.51 -6.76 2.43
CA ALA A 115 0.14 -7.56 1.27
C ALA A 115 0.29 -9.05 1.53
N GLU A 116 1.31 -9.46 2.28
CA GLU A 116 1.55 -10.87 2.64
C GLU A 116 0.54 -11.41 3.65
N MET A 117 -0.02 -10.55 4.49
CA MET A 117 -1.02 -10.95 5.50
C MET A 117 -2.37 -11.33 4.91
N GLU A 118 -2.63 -11.01 3.67
CA GLU A 118 -3.82 -11.42 2.94
C GLU A 118 -3.55 -12.65 2.07
#